data_03a3dc631bfce3ff56c5f3d00a9bd60a
#
_entry.id   03a3dc631bfce3ff56c5f3d00a9bd60a
#
_cell.length_a   1.000
_cell.length_b   1.000
_cell.length_c   1.000
_cell.angle_alpha   90.00
_cell.angle_beta   90.00
_cell.angle_gamma   90.00
#
_symmetry.space_group_name_H-M   'P 1'
#
loop_
_entity.id
_entity.type
_entity.pdbx_description
1 polymer ?
#
loop_
_entity_poly.entity_id
_entity_poly.type
_entity_poly.pdbx_seq_one_letter_code
_entity_poly.pdbx_strand_id
1 'polypeptide(L)'
;DIQQGNLAEEAMWLAQLLSELAPQEPEVFGLLALMLYAESRRAARHDAQGNYVPLQEQDCQHWDHDKIDQAEQYLRHASSMQRRGRFQIEAAIQSAHTVRRHQGKADWHAINKLYMQLYQLTDSPVVAINHAVALAEIIEPQIALAQLAQLCDNMDFKERLQNYQPYWAARAHLH
;
A
#
# COMPACT_ATOMS: atom_id res chain seq x y z
N ASP A 1 21.86 4.35 -7.48
CA ASP A 1 21.43 3.24 -6.63
C ASP A 1 22.04 3.27 -5.22
N ILE A 2 23.33 3.63 -5.05
CA ILE A 2 23.97 3.74 -3.72
C ILE A 2 23.34 4.87 -2.88
N GLN A 3 23.00 6.01 -3.48
CA GLN A 3 22.34 7.12 -2.78
C GLN A 3 20.91 6.80 -2.33
N GLN A 4 20.14 6.03 -3.11
CA GLN A 4 18.79 5.62 -2.74
C GLN A 4 18.79 4.57 -1.62
N GLY A 5 19.80 3.70 -1.58
CA GLY A 5 20.00 2.74 -0.48
C GLY A 5 20.22 3.46 0.85
N ASN A 6 21.08 4.47 0.85
CA ASN A 6 21.41 5.26 2.04
C ASN A 6 20.19 6.01 2.59
N LEU A 7 19.39 6.66 1.72
CA LEU A 7 18.17 7.37 2.13
C LEU A 7 17.11 6.46 2.77
N ALA A 8 16.95 5.23 2.27
CA ALA A 8 16.00 4.29 2.85
C ALA A 8 16.45 3.79 4.23
N GLU A 9 17.74 3.55 4.41
CA GLU A 9 18.33 3.17 5.69
C GLU A 9 18.23 4.31 6.71
N GLU A 10 18.53 5.55 6.31
CA GLU A 10 18.37 6.73 7.16
C GLU A 10 16.90 6.95 7.56
N ALA A 11 15.97 6.83 6.61
CA ALA A 11 14.53 6.95 6.90
C ALA A 11 14.06 5.87 7.87
N MET A 12 14.54 4.64 7.72
CA MET A 12 14.21 3.54 8.62
C MET A 12 14.77 3.80 10.02
N TRP A 13 16.02 4.25 10.13
CA TRP A 13 16.63 4.62 11.40
C TRP A 13 15.85 5.74 12.10
N LEU A 14 15.46 6.79 11.36
CA LEU A 14 14.62 7.88 11.90
C LEU A 14 13.27 7.38 12.39
N ALA A 15 12.62 6.49 11.67
CA ALA A 15 11.35 5.91 12.08
C ALA A 15 11.49 5.05 13.35
N GLN A 16 12.59 4.32 13.51
CA GLN A 16 12.92 3.58 14.73
C GLN A 16 13.15 4.52 15.91
N LEU A 17 13.97 5.56 15.72
CA LEU A 17 14.19 6.58 16.75
C LEU A 17 12.88 7.25 17.18
N LEU A 18 12.01 7.55 16.21
CA LEU A 18 10.69 8.12 16.49
C LEU A 18 9.83 7.17 17.34
N SER A 19 9.91 5.86 17.12
CA SER A 19 9.18 4.87 17.93
C SER A 19 9.66 4.80 19.39
N GLU A 20 10.93 5.10 19.63
CA GLU A 20 11.49 5.21 20.99
C GLU A 20 11.07 6.52 21.69
N LEU A 21 11.01 7.61 20.93
CA LEU A 21 10.64 8.94 21.46
C LEU A 21 9.12 9.09 21.66
N ALA A 22 8.30 8.39 20.90
CA ALA A 22 6.84 8.45 20.95
C ALA A 22 6.21 7.07 21.09
N PRO A 23 6.53 6.29 22.16
CA PRO A 23 6.11 4.90 22.28
C PRO A 23 4.60 4.70 22.48
N GLN A 24 3.84 5.78 22.72
CA GLN A 24 2.39 5.76 22.86
C GLN A 24 1.65 6.22 21.60
N GLU A 25 2.39 6.49 20.50
CA GLU A 25 1.79 6.96 19.26
C GLU A 25 1.69 5.81 18.24
N PRO A 26 0.48 5.24 18.02
CA PRO A 26 0.32 4.06 17.16
C PRO A 26 0.66 4.33 15.69
N GLU A 27 0.52 5.56 15.21
CA GLU A 27 0.85 5.90 13.82
C GLU A 27 2.35 5.83 13.53
N VAL A 28 3.19 5.99 14.53
CA VAL A 28 4.64 5.78 14.39
C VAL A 28 4.95 4.31 14.07
N PHE A 29 4.32 3.39 14.78
CA PHE A 29 4.47 1.96 14.52
C PHE A 29 3.78 1.54 13.21
N GLY A 30 2.68 2.18 12.85
CA GLY A 30 2.04 2.02 11.54
C GLY A 30 2.98 2.44 10.40
N LEU A 31 3.63 3.58 10.52
CA LEU A 31 4.62 4.07 9.56
C LEU A 31 5.82 3.12 9.46
N LEU A 32 6.37 2.68 10.59
CA LEU A 32 7.51 1.76 10.62
C LEU A 32 7.16 0.42 9.95
N ALA A 33 5.97 -0.12 10.22
CA ALA A 33 5.47 -1.31 9.55
C ALA A 33 5.35 -1.11 8.03
N LEU A 34 4.77 0.03 7.59
CA LEU A 34 4.62 0.36 6.18
C LEU A 34 5.98 0.43 5.46
N MET A 35 6.98 1.05 6.09
CA MET A 35 8.33 1.16 5.55
C MET A 35 9.00 -0.21 5.44
N LEU A 36 8.85 -1.09 6.44
CA LEU A 36 9.37 -2.46 6.42
C LEU A 36 8.73 -3.29 5.31
N TYR A 37 7.41 -3.20 5.11
CA TYR A 37 6.75 -3.83 3.96
C TYR A 37 7.28 -3.32 2.62
N ALA A 38 7.50 -2.02 2.51
CA ALA A 38 8.05 -1.44 1.29
C ALA A 38 9.47 -1.95 1.02
N GLU A 39 10.31 -2.01 2.05
CA GLU A 39 11.70 -2.46 1.95
C GLU A 39 11.80 -3.95 1.71
N SER A 40 10.93 -4.76 2.30
CA SER A 40 10.93 -6.23 2.13
C SER A 40 10.81 -6.66 0.66
N ARG A 41 10.25 -5.83 -0.20
CA ARG A 41 10.03 -6.13 -1.62
C ARG A 41 11.05 -5.46 -2.55
N ARG A 42 12.08 -4.80 -2.00
CA ARG A 42 13.07 -4.06 -2.81
C ARG A 42 13.67 -4.94 -3.91
N ALA A 43 14.11 -6.16 -3.56
CA ALA A 43 14.73 -7.08 -4.51
C ALA A 43 13.79 -7.56 -5.61
N ALA A 44 12.48 -7.64 -5.34
CA ALA A 44 11.47 -8.13 -6.28
C ALA A 44 10.89 -7.04 -7.20
N ARG A 45 11.26 -5.75 -7.01
CA ARG A 45 10.68 -4.64 -7.80
C ARG A 45 11.22 -4.52 -9.20
N HIS A 46 12.35 -5.15 -9.50
CA HIS A 46 12.96 -5.09 -10.82
C HIS A 46 13.34 -6.50 -11.26
N ASP A 47 13.15 -6.78 -12.55
CA ASP A 47 13.64 -8.01 -13.16
C ASP A 47 15.15 -7.95 -13.44
N ALA A 48 15.70 -9.03 -14.00
CA ALA A 48 17.12 -9.13 -14.35
C ALA A 48 17.56 -8.11 -15.43
N GLN A 49 16.60 -7.53 -16.16
CA GLN A 49 16.82 -6.51 -17.17
C GLN A 49 16.65 -5.08 -16.60
N GLY A 50 16.27 -4.96 -15.33
CA GLY A 50 16.04 -3.67 -14.67
C GLY A 50 14.65 -3.07 -14.89
N ASN A 51 13.72 -3.81 -15.52
CA ASN A 51 12.35 -3.33 -15.70
C ASN A 51 11.57 -3.44 -14.37
N TYR A 52 10.66 -2.51 -14.17
CA TYR A 52 9.78 -2.53 -13.00
C TYR A 52 8.80 -3.71 -13.06
N VAL A 53 8.71 -4.47 -11.96
CA VAL A 53 7.78 -5.59 -11.80
C VAL A 53 6.63 -5.17 -10.88
N PRO A 54 5.37 -5.13 -11.38
CA PRO A 54 4.20 -4.83 -10.58
C PRO A 54 4.05 -5.79 -9.40
N LEU A 55 3.48 -5.30 -8.28
CA LEU A 55 3.35 -6.09 -7.06
C LEU A 55 2.71 -7.48 -7.28
N GLN A 56 1.71 -7.56 -8.12
CA GLN A 56 0.99 -8.82 -8.41
C GLN A 56 1.85 -9.83 -9.18
N GLU A 57 2.85 -9.36 -9.92
CA GLU A 57 3.74 -10.20 -10.74
C GLU A 57 5.05 -10.55 -9.99
N GLN A 58 5.33 -9.89 -8.85
CA GLN A 58 6.53 -10.16 -8.08
C GLN A 58 6.57 -11.58 -7.55
N ASP A 59 7.71 -12.24 -7.66
CA ASP A 59 7.95 -13.52 -7.00
C ASP A 59 8.14 -13.31 -5.49
N CYS A 60 7.24 -13.91 -4.71
CA CYS A 60 7.27 -13.82 -3.24
C CYS A 60 8.52 -14.48 -2.62
N GLN A 61 9.24 -15.35 -3.35
CA GLN A 61 10.50 -15.93 -2.87
C GLN A 61 11.62 -14.90 -2.76
N HIS A 62 11.53 -13.80 -3.52
CA HIS A 62 12.48 -12.70 -3.46
C HIS A 62 12.10 -11.64 -2.40
N TRP A 63 11.03 -11.85 -1.65
CA TRP A 63 10.67 -10.96 -0.56
C TRP A 63 11.46 -11.28 0.69
N ASP A 64 11.89 -10.27 1.42
CA ASP A 64 12.54 -10.37 2.71
C ASP A 64 11.48 -10.71 3.78
N HIS A 65 11.40 -12.00 4.13
CA HIS A 65 10.39 -12.52 5.05
C HIS A 65 10.62 -12.03 6.48
N ASP A 66 11.86 -11.80 6.89
CA ASP A 66 12.18 -11.30 8.23
C ASP A 66 11.65 -9.88 8.41
N LYS A 67 11.81 -9.02 7.38
CA LYS A 67 11.22 -7.67 7.40
C LYS A 67 9.70 -7.69 7.39
N ILE A 68 9.08 -8.62 6.67
CA ILE A 68 7.62 -8.79 6.70
C ILE A 68 7.17 -9.16 8.11
N ASP A 69 7.84 -10.10 8.76
CA ASP A 69 7.48 -10.57 10.10
C ASP A 69 7.68 -9.47 11.17
N GLN A 70 8.72 -8.64 11.02
CA GLN A 70 8.90 -7.43 11.84
C GLN A 70 7.78 -6.42 11.60
N ALA A 71 7.40 -6.17 10.34
CA ALA A 71 6.30 -5.28 10.00
C ALA A 71 4.97 -5.73 10.64
N GLU A 72 4.68 -7.04 10.60
CA GLU A 72 3.53 -7.64 11.26
C GLU A 72 3.53 -7.42 12.78
N GLN A 73 4.70 -7.49 13.43
CA GLN A 73 4.82 -7.22 14.87
C GLN A 73 4.51 -5.76 15.20
N TYR A 74 5.07 -4.80 14.45
CA TYR A 74 4.79 -3.39 14.64
C TYR A 74 3.33 -3.04 14.36
N LEU A 75 2.74 -3.61 13.32
CA LEU A 75 1.34 -3.39 12.98
C LEU A 75 0.40 -3.95 14.06
N ARG A 76 0.67 -5.13 14.61
CA ARG A 76 -0.07 -5.68 15.75
C ARG A 76 0.06 -4.79 16.99
N HIS A 77 1.26 -4.29 17.28
CA HIS A 77 1.49 -3.38 18.39
C HIS A 77 0.69 -2.08 18.22
N ALA A 78 0.77 -1.44 17.05
CA ALA A 78 -0.04 -0.26 16.73
C ALA A 78 -1.55 -0.51 16.90
N SER A 79 -2.02 -1.66 16.41
CA SER A 79 -3.43 -2.05 16.48
C SER A 79 -3.92 -2.26 17.91
N SER A 80 -3.06 -2.75 18.81
CA SER A 80 -3.39 -2.96 20.22
C SER A 80 -3.69 -1.67 21.00
N MET A 81 -3.23 -0.53 20.50
CA MET A 81 -3.48 0.81 21.09
C MET A 81 -4.88 1.37 20.78
N GLN A 82 -5.66 0.69 19.93
CA GLN A 82 -7.06 1.02 19.61
C GLN A 82 -7.30 2.44 19.05
N ARG A 83 -6.30 3.10 18.55
CA ARG A 83 -6.36 4.40 17.85
C ARG A 83 -5.89 4.20 16.41
N ARG A 84 -6.83 4.03 15.50
CA ARG A 84 -6.54 3.81 14.08
C ARG A 84 -6.18 5.11 13.39
N GLY A 85 -5.15 5.05 12.56
CA GLY A 85 -4.74 6.15 11.72
C GLY A 85 -4.38 5.69 10.31
N ARG A 86 -3.93 6.64 9.51
CA ARG A 86 -3.65 6.44 8.09
C ARG A 86 -2.57 5.40 7.85
N PHE A 87 -1.42 5.53 8.51
CA PHE A 87 -0.27 4.64 8.27
C PHE A 87 -0.55 3.21 8.70
N GLN A 88 -1.33 3.02 9.76
CA GLN A 88 -1.79 1.69 10.16
C GLN A 88 -2.66 1.03 9.08
N ILE A 89 -3.58 1.79 8.47
CA ILE A 89 -4.45 1.25 7.41
C ILE A 89 -3.61 0.94 6.16
N GLU A 90 -2.71 1.84 5.77
CA GLU A 90 -1.78 1.61 4.64
C GLU A 90 -0.90 0.37 4.88
N ALA A 91 -0.37 0.19 6.11
CA ALA A 91 0.40 -0.99 6.49
C ALA A 91 -0.47 -2.27 6.46
N ALA A 92 -1.73 -2.19 6.92
CA ALA A 92 -2.65 -3.32 6.88
C ALA A 92 -2.99 -3.76 5.44
N ILE A 93 -3.07 -2.83 4.49
CA ILE A 93 -3.19 -3.14 3.06
C ILE A 93 -1.96 -3.93 2.59
N GLN A 94 -0.76 -3.52 3.00
CA GLN A 94 0.47 -4.25 2.66
C GLN A 94 0.50 -5.65 3.28
N SER A 95 0.09 -5.78 4.56
CA SER A 95 -0.07 -7.08 5.23
C SER A 95 -0.99 -8.01 4.44
N ALA A 96 -2.16 -7.53 4.01
CA ALA A 96 -3.11 -8.31 3.21
C ALA A 96 -2.54 -8.77 1.85
N HIS A 97 -1.65 -7.97 1.25
CA HIS A 97 -0.89 -8.41 0.07
C HIS A 97 0.14 -9.49 0.39
N THR A 98 0.80 -9.45 1.55
CA THR A 98 1.82 -10.44 1.92
C THR A 98 1.26 -11.83 2.22
N VAL A 99 -0.05 -11.95 2.45
CA VAL A 99 -0.74 -13.25 2.58
C VAL A 99 -0.48 -14.15 1.37
N ARG A 100 -0.23 -13.56 0.19
CA ARG A 100 0.12 -14.29 -1.04
C ARG A 100 1.32 -15.22 -0.87
N ARG A 101 2.29 -14.90 0.00
CA ARG A 101 3.46 -15.76 0.29
C ARG A 101 3.07 -17.15 0.82
N HIS A 102 1.89 -17.27 1.45
CA HIS A 102 1.39 -18.52 2.04
C HIS A 102 0.21 -19.13 1.29
N GLN A 103 -0.66 -18.29 0.72
CA GLN A 103 -1.91 -18.71 0.10
C GLN A 103 -1.90 -18.64 -1.43
N GLY A 104 -0.79 -18.18 -2.03
CA GLY A 104 -0.65 -18.00 -3.48
C GLY A 104 -1.41 -16.81 -4.06
N LYS A 105 -2.32 -16.19 -3.29
CA LYS A 105 -3.10 -15.02 -3.68
C LYS A 105 -3.24 -14.02 -2.53
N ALA A 106 -3.42 -12.74 -2.86
CA ALA A 106 -3.70 -11.69 -1.89
C ALA A 106 -5.13 -11.79 -1.35
N ASP A 107 -5.37 -11.27 -0.15
CA ASP A 107 -6.73 -11.15 0.40
C ASP A 107 -7.40 -9.88 -0.13
N TRP A 108 -7.94 -9.97 -1.36
CA TRP A 108 -8.57 -8.85 -2.03
C TRP A 108 -9.81 -8.31 -1.30
N HIS A 109 -10.54 -9.16 -0.57
CA HIS A 109 -11.68 -8.71 0.24
C HIS A 109 -11.23 -7.84 1.42
N ALA A 110 -10.16 -8.23 2.11
CA ALA A 110 -9.57 -7.40 3.16
C ALA A 110 -8.99 -6.10 2.58
N ILE A 111 -8.24 -6.17 1.48
CA ILE A 111 -7.67 -5.02 0.78
C ILE A 111 -8.75 -4.01 0.40
N ASN A 112 -9.85 -4.46 -0.19
CA ASN A 112 -10.97 -3.59 -0.58
C ASN A 112 -11.57 -2.86 0.63
N LYS A 113 -11.85 -3.58 1.74
CA LYS A 113 -12.37 -2.98 2.97
C LYS A 113 -11.41 -1.94 3.57
N LEU A 114 -10.11 -2.20 3.52
CA LEU A 114 -9.09 -1.28 4.03
C LEU A 114 -8.97 -0.03 3.16
N TYR A 115 -9.05 -0.15 1.84
CA TYR A 115 -9.09 1.02 0.95
C TYR A 115 -10.33 1.87 1.18
N MET A 116 -11.50 1.27 1.43
CA MET A 116 -12.71 2.04 1.80
C MET A 116 -12.49 2.85 3.08
N GLN A 117 -11.89 2.24 4.13
CA GLN A 117 -11.59 2.94 5.38
C GLN A 117 -10.55 4.05 5.17
N LEU A 118 -9.52 3.78 4.38
CA LEU A 118 -8.48 4.77 4.06
C LEU A 118 -9.06 5.95 3.28
N TYR A 119 -9.97 5.70 2.35
CA TYR A 119 -10.66 6.74 1.59
C TYR A 119 -11.52 7.61 2.50
N GLN A 120 -12.29 7.01 3.41
CA GLN A 120 -13.09 7.74 4.39
C GLN A 120 -12.25 8.64 5.30
N LEU A 121 -11.02 8.23 5.60
CA LEU A 121 -10.11 8.98 6.47
C LEU A 121 -9.38 10.10 5.72
N THR A 122 -9.07 9.92 4.44
CA THR A 122 -8.12 10.79 3.71
C THR A 122 -8.78 11.63 2.62
N ASP A 123 -9.95 11.23 2.14
CA ASP A 123 -10.63 11.78 0.95
C ASP A 123 -9.67 11.95 -0.25
N SER A 124 -8.75 11.00 -0.40
CA SER A 124 -7.67 11.07 -1.39
C SER A 124 -8.09 10.46 -2.71
N PRO A 125 -7.99 11.21 -3.84
CA PRO A 125 -8.26 10.65 -5.17
C PRO A 125 -7.32 9.50 -5.54
N VAL A 126 -6.09 9.49 -5.03
CA VAL A 126 -5.14 8.39 -5.24
C VAL A 126 -5.62 7.11 -4.56
N VAL A 127 -6.17 7.23 -3.35
CA VAL A 127 -6.78 6.10 -2.62
C VAL A 127 -7.99 5.57 -3.38
N ALA A 128 -8.82 6.45 -3.93
CA ALA A 128 -10.00 6.06 -4.73
C ALA A 128 -9.60 5.27 -5.98
N ILE A 129 -8.52 5.66 -6.68
CA ILE A 129 -7.99 4.93 -7.83
C ILE A 129 -7.53 3.53 -7.42
N ASN A 130 -6.72 3.43 -6.36
CA ASN A 130 -6.21 2.16 -5.87
C ASN A 130 -7.34 1.25 -5.36
N HIS A 131 -8.37 1.84 -4.75
CA HIS A 131 -9.58 1.11 -4.36
C HIS A 131 -10.32 0.53 -5.57
N ALA A 132 -10.48 1.29 -6.65
CA ALA A 132 -11.13 0.80 -7.87
C ALA A 132 -10.36 -0.38 -8.50
N VAL A 133 -9.02 -0.29 -8.53
CA VAL A 133 -8.16 -1.38 -9.01
C VAL A 133 -8.32 -2.62 -8.12
N ALA A 134 -8.29 -2.46 -6.80
CA ALA A 134 -8.48 -3.58 -5.87
C ALA A 134 -9.89 -4.19 -5.95
N LEU A 135 -10.90 -3.38 -6.24
CA LEU A 135 -12.29 -3.82 -6.40
C LEU A 135 -12.45 -4.70 -7.65
N ALA A 136 -11.76 -4.39 -8.74
CA ALA A 136 -11.80 -5.17 -9.98
C ALA A 136 -11.25 -6.60 -9.83
N GLU A 137 -10.49 -6.89 -8.79
CA GLU A 137 -10.06 -8.25 -8.44
C GLU A 137 -11.17 -9.09 -7.79
N ILE A 138 -12.30 -8.46 -7.43
CA ILE A 138 -13.43 -9.10 -6.73
C ILE A 138 -14.69 -9.11 -7.59
N ILE A 139 -14.90 -8.06 -8.39
CA ILE A 139 -16.07 -7.86 -9.24
C ILE A 139 -15.66 -7.61 -10.69
N GLU A 140 -16.63 -7.53 -11.58
CA GLU A 140 -16.36 -7.23 -12.99
C GLU A 140 -15.67 -5.85 -13.14
N PRO A 141 -14.56 -5.76 -13.91
CA PRO A 141 -13.78 -4.53 -14.08
C PRO A 141 -14.62 -3.33 -14.55
N GLN A 142 -15.66 -3.57 -15.38
CA GLN A 142 -16.57 -2.53 -15.87
C GLN A 142 -17.34 -1.85 -14.74
N ILE A 143 -17.71 -2.59 -13.69
CA ILE A 143 -18.39 -2.04 -12.52
C ILE A 143 -17.42 -1.18 -11.70
N ALA A 144 -16.19 -1.66 -11.50
CA ALA A 144 -15.14 -0.89 -10.83
C ALA A 144 -14.80 0.40 -11.59
N LEU A 145 -14.74 0.33 -12.91
CA LEU A 145 -14.53 1.48 -13.79
C LEU A 145 -15.67 2.50 -13.68
N ALA A 146 -16.93 2.03 -13.64
CA ALA A 146 -18.08 2.92 -13.47
C ALA A 146 -18.06 3.65 -12.12
N GLN A 147 -17.68 2.96 -11.04
CA GLN A 147 -17.51 3.59 -9.72
C GLN A 147 -16.38 4.65 -9.73
N LEU A 148 -15.24 4.33 -10.36
CA LEU A 148 -14.15 5.29 -10.52
C LEU A 148 -14.59 6.52 -11.32
N ALA A 149 -15.37 6.34 -12.37
CA ALA A 149 -15.90 7.44 -13.18
C ALA A 149 -16.85 8.35 -12.36
N GLN A 150 -17.73 7.77 -11.54
CA GLN A 150 -18.62 8.53 -10.66
C GLN A 150 -17.86 9.39 -9.65
N LEU A 151 -16.75 8.89 -9.10
CA LEU A 151 -15.89 9.68 -8.21
C LEU A 151 -15.24 10.85 -8.95
N CYS A 152 -14.89 10.66 -10.23
CA CYS A 152 -14.26 11.68 -11.07
C CYS A 152 -15.24 12.73 -11.62
N ASP A 153 -16.56 12.53 -11.50
CA ASP A 153 -17.57 13.55 -11.83
C ASP A 153 -17.58 14.72 -10.81
N ASN A 154 -16.97 14.56 -9.66
CA ASN A 154 -16.68 15.64 -8.75
C ASN A 154 -15.61 16.57 -9.37
N MET A 155 -15.93 17.86 -9.51
CA MET A 155 -15.08 18.87 -10.18
C MET A 155 -13.67 18.95 -9.58
N ASP A 156 -13.54 18.87 -8.26
CA ASP A 156 -12.25 18.87 -7.53
C ASP A 156 -11.37 17.68 -7.89
N PHE A 157 -11.97 16.51 -8.05
CA PHE A 157 -11.27 15.29 -8.46
C PHE A 157 -10.79 15.37 -9.90
N LYS A 158 -11.63 15.90 -10.80
CA LYS A 158 -11.33 16.00 -12.21
C LYS A 158 -10.11 16.87 -12.48
N GLU A 159 -9.99 18.02 -11.84
CA GLU A 159 -8.81 18.90 -11.98
C GLU A 159 -7.54 18.24 -11.42
N ARG A 160 -7.63 17.57 -10.27
CA ARG A 160 -6.48 16.91 -9.62
C ARG A 160 -5.97 15.68 -10.39
N LEU A 161 -6.84 15.01 -11.17
CA LEU A 161 -6.51 13.77 -11.85
C LEU A 161 -6.20 13.95 -13.34
N GLN A 162 -6.49 15.10 -13.96
CA GLN A 162 -6.26 15.31 -15.40
C GLN A 162 -4.82 15.02 -15.85
N ASN A 163 -3.84 15.38 -15.02
CA ASN A 163 -2.42 15.19 -15.29
C ASN A 163 -1.78 14.06 -14.47
N TYR A 164 -2.61 13.24 -13.78
CA TYR A 164 -2.12 12.18 -12.93
C TYR A 164 -2.05 10.86 -13.72
N GLN A 165 -0.84 10.53 -14.21
CA GLN A 165 -0.60 9.34 -15.02
C GLN A 165 -1.17 8.04 -14.44
N PRO A 166 -1.08 7.74 -13.12
CA PRO A 166 -1.64 6.51 -12.57
C PRO A 166 -3.16 6.37 -12.73
N TYR A 167 -3.91 7.48 -12.81
CA TYR A 167 -5.34 7.44 -13.12
C TYR A 167 -5.62 6.87 -14.51
N TRP A 168 -4.87 7.32 -15.50
CA TRP A 168 -5.02 6.85 -16.87
C TRP A 168 -4.56 5.41 -17.05
N ALA A 169 -3.48 5.03 -16.33
CA ALA A 169 -3.01 3.64 -16.28
C ALA A 169 -4.06 2.70 -15.65
N ALA A 170 -4.66 3.10 -14.53
CA ALA A 170 -5.72 2.33 -13.89
C ALA A 170 -6.95 2.18 -14.79
N ARG A 171 -7.38 3.26 -15.47
CA ARG A 171 -8.46 3.18 -16.45
C ARG A 171 -8.16 2.23 -17.59
N ALA A 172 -6.94 2.27 -18.13
CA ALA A 172 -6.53 1.37 -19.22
C ALA A 172 -6.48 -0.10 -18.75
N HIS A 173 -6.12 -0.35 -17.49
CA HIS A 173 -6.11 -1.69 -16.90
C HIS A 173 -7.51 -2.25 -16.68
N LEU A 174 -8.50 -1.40 -16.41
CA LEU A 174 -9.90 -1.79 -16.14
C LEU A 174 -10.75 -1.91 -17.43
N HIS A 175 -10.26 -1.51 -18.59
CA HIS A 175 -10.89 -1.66 -19.91
C HIS A 175 -10.59 -3.02 -20.55
#